data_9d76b5962623b8c14b84d09359885db1
#
_entry.id   9d76b5962623b8c14b84d09359885db1
#
_cell.length_a   1.000
_cell.length_b   1.000
_cell.length_c   1.000
_cell.angle_alpha   90.00
_cell.angle_beta   90.00
_cell.angle_gamma   90.00
#
_symmetry.space_group_name_H-M   'P 1'
#
loop_
_entity.id
_entity.type
_entity.pdbx_description
1 polymer ?
#
loop_
_entity_poly.entity_id
_entity_poly.type
_entity_poly.pdbx_seq_one_letter_code
_entity_poly.pdbx_strand_id
1 'polypeptide(L)'
;VDGTLELPNILALAHRLRGRKAGQSRYPEILHELGSDQLAAFGAKFIEDTRVHRQNAPFFIDKMPNNFRHIGLIHLILPNAKIIDARRAPLDCCFSGFKQLFAEGQEFTYGLAEVGRYYADYVDLMDHWDTVLPGKVLRLQHEDVLDDLEGQTRRMLDYLGLPFEEQCLEFH
;
A
#
# COMPACT_ATOMS: atom_id res chain seq x y z
N VAL A 1 0.21 15.24 -9.62
CA VAL A 1 -0.18 13.90 -9.14
C VAL A 1 -1.66 13.88 -8.87
N ASP A 2 -2.39 12.87 -9.39
CA ASP A 2 -3.81 12.70 -9.08
C ASP A 2 -3.97 11.92 -7.77
N GLY A 3 -4.78 12.42 -6.84
CA GLY A 3 -5.30 11.65 -5.72
C GLY A 3 -6.47 10.79 -6.19
N THR A 4 -6.45 9.50 -5.87
CA THR A 4 -7.60 8.62 -6.14
C THR A 4 -8.29 8.21 -4.84
N LEU A 5 -9.37 7.44 -4.99
CA LEU A 5 -10.05 6.79 -3.86
C LEU A 5 -9.24 5.57 -3.38
N GLU A 6 -9.73 4.89 -2.35
CA GLU A 6 -9.23 3.57 -1.95
C GLU A 6 -9.64 2.54 -3.02
N LEU A 7 -8.67 2.18 -3.89
CA LEU A 7 -8.96 1.34 -5.05
C LEU A 7 -8.97 -0.15 -4.67
N PRO A 8 -10.07 -0.88 -4.88
CA PRO A 8 -10.16 -2.30 -4.50
C PRO A 8 -9.45 -3.24 -5.48
N ASN A 9 -8.87 -2.73 -6.56
CA ASN A 9 -8.41 -3.50 -7.72
C ASN A 9 -7.34 -4.53 -7.36
N ILE A 10 -6.36 -4.18 -6.53
CA ILE A 10 -5.30 -5.11 -6.07
C ILE A 10 -5.90 -6.20 -5.19
N LEU A 11 -6.76 -5.84 -4.24
CA LEU A 11 -7.43 -6.81 -3.37
C LEU A 11 -8.32 -7.77 -4.17
N ALA A 12 -9.05 -7.25 -5.16
CA ALA A 12 -9.89 -8.05 -6.06
C ALA A 12 -9.06 -9.01 -6.92
N LEU A 13 -7.89 -8.57 -7.42
CA LEU A 13 -6.98 -9.43 -8.15
C LEU A 13 -6.43 -10.55 -7.24
N ALA A 14 -5.93 -10.21 -6.06
CA ALA A 14 -5.43 -11.18 -5.10
C ALA A 14 -6.53 -12.21 -4.71
N HIS A 15 -7.77 -11.74 -4.50
CA HIS A 15 -8.91 -12.62 -4.24
C HIS A 15 -9.20 -13.58 -5.40
N ARG A 16 -9.16 -13.12 -6.66
CA ARG A 16 -9.32 -13.99 -7.83
C ARG A 16 -8.22 -15.06 -7.91
N LEU A 17 -6.99 -14.70 -7.59
CA LEU A 17 -5.83 -15.59 -7.60
C LEU A 17 -5.88 -16.67 -6.51
N ARG A 18 -6.67 -16.48 -5.44
CA ARG A 18 -6.91 -17.52 -4.42
C ARG A 18 -7.59 -18.78 -4.99
N GLY A 19 -8.32 -18.64 -6.10
CA GLY A 19 -9.05 -19.75 -6.71
C GLY A 19 -10.41 -20.03 -6.03
N ARG A 20 -11.22 -20.92 -6.65
CA ARG A 20 -12.61 -21.18 -6.23
C ARG A 20 -12.78 -22.36 -5.28
N LYS A 21 -11.73 -23.12 -4.95
CA LYS A 21 -11.85 -24.29 -4.06
C LYS A 21 -11.84 -23.82 -2.62
N ALA A 22 -12.94 -24.07 -1.93
CA ALA A 22 -13.06 -23.84 -0.49
C ALA A 22 -11.94 -24.59 0.27
N GLY A 23 -11.23 -23.88 1.14
CA GLY A 23 -10.23 -24.44 2.06
C GLY A 23 -8.79 -24.49 1.56
N GLN A 24 -8.50 -24.16 0.29
CA GLN A 24 -7.12 -24.06 -0.21
C GLN A 24 -6.93 -22.80 -1.05
N SER A 25 -6.40 -21.74 -0.41
CA SER A 25 -5.93 -20.58 -1.17
C SER A 25 -4.71 -20.97 -1.99
N ARG A 26 -4.72 -20.67 -3.30
CA ARG A 26 -3.55 -20.80 -4.16
C ARG A 26 -2.66 -19.56 -4.12
N TYR A 27 -3.15 -18.47 -3.57
CA TYR A 27 -2.40 -17.22 -3.44
C TYR A 27 -1.75 -17.17 -2.05
N PRO A 28 -0.46 -16.82 -1.92
CA PRO A 28 0.40 -16.21 -2.97
C PRO A 28 1.14 -17.22 -3.87
N GLU A 29 1.16 -18.52 -3.61
CA GLU A 29 1.98 -19.53 -4.29
C GLU A 29 1.72 -19.59 -5.80
N ILE A 30 0.49 -19.31 -6.25
CA ILE A 30 0.13 -19.25 -7.67
C ILE A 30 1.00 -18.25 -8.48
N LEU A 31 1.60 -17.26 -7.81
CA LEU A 31 2.43 -16.26 -8.49
C LEU A 31 3.65 -16.88 -9.16
N HIS A 32 4.15 -18.00 -8.67
CA HIS A 32 5.26 -18.76 -9.29
C HIS A 32 4.87 -19.45 -10.59
N GLU A 33 3.57 -19.65 -10.83
CA GLU A 33 3.06 -20.32 -12.04
C GLU A 33 2.71 -19.34 -13.14
N LEU A 34 2.67 -18.01 -12.84
CA LEU A 34 2.29 -16.98 -13.79
C LEU A 34 3.48 -16.57 -14.67
N GLY A 35 3.27 -16.58 -15.98
CA GLY A 35 4.26 -16.07 -16.94
C GLY A 35 4.30 -14.53 -16.96
N SER A 36 5.40 -13.98 -17.50
CA SER A 36 5.60 -12.54 -17.67
C SER A 36 4.43 -11.82 -18.36
N ASP A 37 3.88 -12.44 -19.42
CA ASP A 37 2.79 -11.86 -20.20
C ASP A 37 1.49 -11.76 -19.39
N GLN A 38 1.24 -12.75 -18.52
CA GLN A 38 0.07 -12.72 -17.62
C GLN A 38 0.22 -11.64 -16.55
N LEU A 39 1.42 -11.50 -15.97
CA LEU A 39 1.72 -10.45 -15.01
C LEU A 39 1.60 -9.06 -15.63
N ALA A 40 2.16 -8.87 -16.84
CA ALA A 40 2.04 -7.63 -17.60
C ALA A 40 0.57 -7.31 -17.94
N ALA A 41 -0.23 -8.31 -18.33
CA ALA A 41 -1.65 -8.13 -18.60
C ALA A 41 -2.44 -7.69 -17.35
N PHE A 42 -2.10 -8.21 -16.16
CA PHE A 42 -2.72 -7.76 -14.89
C PHE A 42 -2.38 -6.31 -14.60
N GLY A 43 -1.12 -5.90 -14.80
CA GLY A 43 -0.69 -4.52 -14.64
C GLY A 43 -1.38 -3.57 -15.63
N ALA A 44 -1.43 -3.93 -16.91
CA ALA A 44 -2.14 -3.15 -17.92
C ALA A 44 -3.62 -2.99 -17.58
N LYS A 45 -4.26 -4.09 -17.13
CA LYS A 45 -5.66 -4.04 -16.70
C LYS A 45 -5.87 -3.14 -15.49
N PHE A 46 -4.99 -3.18 -14.50
CA PHE A 46 -5.05 -2.27 -13.35
C PHE A 46 -5.00 -0.81 -13.80
N ILE A 47 -4.06 -0.47 -14.67
CA ILE A 47 -3.91 0.89 -15.23
C ILE A 47 -5.15 1.33 -16.01
N GLU A 48 -5.75 0.44 -16.77
CA GLU A 48 -6.97 0.74 -17.54
C GLU A 48 -8.20 0.89 -16.63
N ASP A 49 -8.44 -0.07 -15.75
CA ASP A 49 -9.62 -0.08 -14.85
C ASP A 49 -9.62 1.13 -13.89
N THR A 50 -8.44 1.64 -13.50
CA THR A 50 -8.31 2.79 -12.61
C THR A 50 -8.34 4.14 -13.34
N ARG A 51 -8.38 4.16 -14.67
CA ARG A 51 -8.37 5.39 -15.48
C ARG A 51 -9.51 6.35 -15.10
N VAL A 52 -10.68 5.82 -14.79
CA VAL A 52 -11.88 6.62 -14.44
C VAL A 52 -11.71 7.46 -13.16
N HIS A 53 -10.72 7.14 -12.33
CA HIS A 53 -10.43 7.84 -11.07
C HIS A 53 -9.33 8.90 -11.22
N ARG A 54 -8.79 9.12 -12.43
CA ARG A 54 -7.66 10.01 -12.71
C ARG A 54 -8.06 11.21 -13.53
N GLN A 55 -7.37 12.35 -13.32
CA GLN A 55 -7.64 13.63 -13.98
C GLN A 55 -6.57 14.03 -15.02
N ASN A 56 -5.78 13.09 -15.52
CA ASN A 56 -4.70 13.27 -16.51
C ASN A 56 -3.36 13.76 -15.97
N ALA A 57 -3.11 13.77 -14.67
CA ALA A 57 -1.75 13.95 -14.17
C ALA A 57 -0.86 12.76 -14.59
N PRO A 58 0.46 12.98 -14.78
CA PRO A 58 1.40 11.91 -15.17
C PRO A 58 1.53 10.80 -14.13
N PHE A 59 1.19 11.10 -12.88
CA PHE A 59 1.20 10.16 -11.75
C PHE A 59 -0.12 10.18 -10.99
N PHE A 60 -0.45 9.08 -10.35
CA PHE A 60 -1.58 8.98 -9.44
C PHE A 60 -1.22 8.14 -8.21
N ILE A 61 -1.98 8.33 -7.13
CA ILE A 61 -1.79 7.62 -5.87
C ILE A 61 -2.95 6.64 -5.68
N ASP A 62 -2.64 5.38 -5.44
CA ASP A 62 -3.56 4.40 -4.87
C ASP A 62 -3.27 4.27 -3.36
N LYS A 63 -4.16 4.79 -2.53
CA LYS A 63 -4.06 4.70 -1.07
C LYS A 63 -5.13 3.72 -0.56
N MET A 64 -4.86 2.42 -0.67
CA MET A 64 -5.64 1.36 -0.04
C MET A 64 -4.85 0.78 1.14
N PRO A 65 -5.28 0.96 2.40
CA PRO A 65 -4.50 0.56 3.59
C PRO A 65 -4.04 -0.90 3.56
N ASN A 66 -4.86 -1.81 3.04
CA ASN A 66 -4.58 -3.24 3.01
C ASN A 66 -3.66 -3.69 1.85
N ASN A 67 -3.19 -2.78 0.98
CA ASN A 67 -2.27 -3.11 -0.11
C ASN A 67 -0.90 -3.59 0.38
N PHE A 68 -0.51 -3.28 1.62
CA PHE A 68 0.76 -3.75 2.19
C PHE A 68 0.89 -5.28 2.18
N ARG A 69 -0.23 -6.01 2.24
CA ARG A 69 -0.26 -7.48 2.16
C ARG A 69 0.07 -8.03 0.77
N HIS A 70 0.09 -7.17 -0.24
CA HIS A 70 0.21 -7.53 -1.64
C HIS A 70 1.37 -6.83 -2.36
N ILE A 71 2.36 -6.32 -1.61
CA ILE A 71 3.52 -5.60 -2.18
C ILE A 71 4.25 -6.46 -3.21
N GLY A 72 4.44 -7.75 -2.95
CA GLY A 72 5.04 -8.67 -3.93
C GLY A 72 4.24 -8.74 -5.24
N LEU A 73 2.91 -8.88 -5.16
CA LEU A 73 2.04 -8.85 -6.36
C LEU A 73 2.14 -7.50 -7.09
N ILE A 74 2.06 -6.39 -6.36
CA ILE A 74 2.18 -5.04 -6.93
C ILE A 74 3.52 -4.90 -7.66
N HIS A 75 4.62 -5.32 -7.04
CA HIS A 75 5.95 -5.26 -7.66
C HIS A 75 6.05 -6.08 -8.94
N LEU A 76 5.40 -7.26 -9.01
CA LEU A 76 5.39 -8.11 -10.19
C LEU A 76 4.55 -7.53 -11.35
N ILE A 77 3.40 -6.95 -11.07
CA ILE A 77 2.48 -6.45 -12.12
C ILE A 77 2.70 -4.98 -12.48
N LEU A 78 3.31 -4.20 -11.58
CA LEU A 78 3.58 -2.77 -11.72
C LEU A 78 5.02 -2.46 -11.30
N PRO A 79 6.04 -2.93 -12.03
CA PRO A 79 7.44 -2.88 -11.59
C PRO A 79 7.99 -1.46 -11.40
N ASN A 80 7.34 -0.47 -12.01
CA ASN A 80 7.69 0.95 -11.88
C ASN A 80 6.94 1.68 -10.76
N ALA A 81 5.98 1.04 -10.10
CA ALA A 81 5.29 1.64 -8.98
C ALA A 81 6.26 1.93 -7.82
N LYS A 82 6.12 3.11 -7.24
CA LYS A 82 6.80 3.49 -6.00
C LYS A 82 5.89 3.18 -4.82
N ILE A 83 6.44 2.58 -3.79
CA ILE A 83 5.67 2.14 -2.61
C ILE A 83 6.14 2.95 -1.41
N ILE A 84 5.19 3.60 -0.74
CA ILE A 84 5.42 4.36 0.49
C ILE A 84 4.66 3.68 1.62
N ASP A 85 5.37 3.29 2.66
CA ASP A 85 4.81 2.83 3.93
C ASP A 85 4.68 4.04 4.88
N ALA A 86 3.49 4.63 4.93
CA ALA A 86 3.17 5.71 5.86
C ALA A 86 2.82 5.11 7.23
N ARG A 87 3.81 5.04 8.10
CA ARG A 87 3.72 4.40 9.42
C ARG A 87 3.46 5.42 10.52
N ARG A 88 2.77 4.99 11.56
CA ARG A 88 2.54 5.75 12.78
C ARG A 88 2.98 4.94 13.99
N ALA A 89 3.28 5.61 15.12
CA ALA A 89 3.62 4.95 16.38
C ALA A 89 2.55 3.91 16.75
N PRO A 90 2.95 2.70 17.19
CA PRO A 90 2.03 1.57 17.36
C PRO A 90 0.87 1.86 18.33
N LEU A 91 1.12 2.50 19.46
CA LEU A 91 0.07 2.82 20.43
C LEU A 91 -0.94 3.82 19.86
N ASP A 92 -0.47 4.87 19.19
CA ASP A 92 -1.33 5.89 18.59
C ASP A 92 -2.13 5.32 17.43
N CYS A 93 -1.51 4.50 16.59
CA CYS A 93 -2.16 3.84 15.46
C CYS A 93 -3.26 2.89 15.96
N CYS A 94 -2.92 1.97 16.88
CA CYS A 94 -3.86 0.97 17.40
C CYS A 94 -5.00 1.60 18.18
N PHE A 95 -4.72 2.58 19.03
CA PHE A 95 -5.76 3.25 19.82
C PHE A 95 -6.68 4.10 18.95
N SER A 96 -6.12 4.78 17.94
CA SER A 96 -6.92 5.53 16.96
C SER A 96 -7.87 4.60 16.19
N GLY A 97 -7.35 3.46 15.70
CA GLY A 97 -8.17 2.45 15.03
C GLY A 97 -9.27 1.87 15.93
N PHE A 98 -8.92 1.54 17.18
CA PHE A 98 -9.89 1.01 18.17
C PHE A 98 -11.04 2.00 18.48
N LYS A 99 -10.76 3.30 18.48
CA LYS A 99 -11.79 4.34 18.71
C LYS A 99 -12.71 4.56 17.51
N GLN A 100 -12.31 4.11 16.32
CA GLN A 100 -13.04 4.35 15.09
C GLN A 100 -14.06 3.22 14.85
N LEU A 101 -15.32 3.58 14.64
CA LEU A 101 -16.33 2.64 14.17
C LEU A 101 -16.22 2.50 12.65
N PHE A 102 -15.61 1.41 12.20
CA PHE A 102 -15.62 1.03 10.79
C PHE A 102 -16.88 0.23 10.48
N ALA A 103 -17.52 0.50 9.34
CA ALA A 103 -18.74 -0.21 8.97
C ALA A 103 -18.45 -1.66 8.57
N GLU A 104 -17.39 -1.90 7.80
CA GLU A 104 -17.00 -3.22 7.27
C GLU A 104 -15.49 -3.31 7.04
N GLY A 105 -14.94 -4.53 7.07
CA GLY A 105 -13.60 -4.85 6.59
C GLY A 105 -12.45 -4.52 7.53
N GLN A 106 -12.72 -4.00 8.74
CA GLN A 106 -11.72 -3.65 9.74
C GLN A 106 -12.12 -4.22 11.13
N GLU A 107 -12.69 -5.41 11.17
CA GLU A 107 -13.25 -6.03 12.37
C GLU A 107 -12.19 -6.26 13.46
N PHE A 108 -10.92 -6.41 13.08
CA PHE A 108 -9.80 -6.52 14.02
C PHE A 108 -9.61 -5.26 14.88
N THR A 109 -10.19 -4.12 14.51
CA THR A 109 -10.08 -2.88 15.30
C THR A 109 -11.01 -2.84 16.50
N TYR A 110 -12.00 -3.76 16.61
CA TYR A 110 -12.97 -3.76 17.71
C TYR A 110 -12.44 -4.35 19.01
N GLY A 111 -11.22 -4.91 19.03
CA GLY A 111 -10.54 -5.37 20.23
C GLY A 111 -9.11 -4.87 20.30
N LEU A 112 -8.67 -4.42 21.49
CA LEU A 112 -7.30 -3.92 21.68
C LEU A 112 -6.24 -5.00 21.43
N ALA A 113 -6.51 -6.25 21.82
CA ALA A 113 -5.61 -7.36 21.56
C ALA A 113 -5.53 -7.72 20.07
N GLU A 114 -6.66 -7.65 19.37
CA GLU A 114 -6.78 -7.95 17.95
C GLU A 114 -6.06 -6.89 17.10
N VAL A 115 -6.29 -5.61 17.37
CA VAL A 115 -5.61 -4.53 16.63
C VAL A 115 -4.10 -4.52 16.91
N GLY A 116 -3.69 -4.84 18.15
CA GLY A 116 -2.27 -4.96 18.51
C GLY A 116 -1.58 -6.11 17.76
N ARG A 117 -2.22 -7.29 17.66
CA ARG A 117 -1.72 -8.41 16.85
C ARG A 117 -1.64 -8.07 15.37
N TYR A 118 -2.69 -7.46 14.83
CA TYR A 118 -2.69 -7.04 13.42
C TYR A 118 -1.56 -6.05 13.11
N TYR A 119 -1.28 -5.12 14.03
CA TYR A 119 -0.16 -4.19 13.87
C TYR A 119 1.20 -4.92 13.93
N ALA A 120 1.37 -5.90 14.83
CA ALA A 120 2.59 -6.70 14.90
C ALA A 120 2.79 -7.50 13.59
N ASP A 121 1.76 -8.19 13.11
CA ASP A 121 1.79 -8.93 11.84
C ASP A 121 2.11 -7.99 10.64
N TYR A 122 1.60 -6.76 10.65
CA TYR A 122 1.94 -5.75 9.66
C TYR A 122 3.44 -5.40 9.71
N VAL A 123 4.00 -5.17 10.91
CA VAL A 123 5.43 -4.84 11.06
C VAL A 123 6.30 -5.99 10.56
N ASP A 124 6.00 -7.23 10.97
CA ASP A 124 6.74 -8.43 10.54
C ASP A 124 6.69 -8.59 9.01
N LEU A 125 5.54 -8.35 8.39
CA LEU A 125 5.40 -8.44 6.94
C LEU A 125 6.18 -7.30 6.23
N MET A 126 6.19 -6.09 6.79
CA MET A 126 6.97 -4.98 6.20
C MET A 126 8.48 -5.22 6.32
N ASP A 127 8.95 -5.83 7.42
CA ASP A 127 10.36 -6.22 7.58
C ASP A 127 10.74 -7.37 6.61
N HIS A 128 9.80 -8.27 6.32
CA HIS A 128 9.98 -9.24 5.24
C HIS A 128 10.15 -8.54 3.88
N TRP A 129 9.30 -7.55 3.54
CA TRP A 129 9.45 -6.81 2.28
C TRP A 129 10.78 -6.04 2.19
N ASP A 130 11.25 -5.45 3.28
CA ASP A 130 12.56 -4.80 3.33
C ASP A 130 13.69 -5.79 3.03
N THR A 131 13.53 -7.05 3.46
CA THR A 131 14.51 -8.13 3.23
C THR A 131 14.51 -8.64 1.79
N VAL A 132 13.33 -8.90 1.21
CA VAL A 132 13.21 -9.54 -0.12
C VAL A 132 13.16 -8.54 -1.27
N LEU A 133 12.81 -7.29 -1.00
CA LEU A 133 12.71 -6.18 -1.95
C LEU A 133 13.46 -4.95 -1.43
N PRO A 134 14.78 -5.04 -1.20
CA PRO A 134 15.53 -3.96 -0.56
C PRO A 134 15.44 -2.65 -1.36
N GLY A 135 15.09 -1.56 -0.67
CA GLY A 135 14.97 -0.23 -1.26
C GLY A 135 13.72 -0.01 -2.15
N LYS A 136 12.80 -0.97 -2.21
CA LYS A 136 11.56 -0.84 -3.00
C LYS A 136 10.41 -0.21 -2.22
N VAL A 137 10.51 -0.13 -0.89
CA VAL A 137 9.52 0.51 -0.03
C VAL A 137 10.21 1.64 0.73
N LEU A 138 9.66 2.85 0.62
CA LEU A 138 10.07 3.97 1.44
C LEU A 138 9.21 4.00 2.72
N ARG A 139 9.84 3.85 3.88
CA ARG A 139 9.17 4.04 5.16
C ARG A 139 9.20 5.51 5.57
N LEU A 140 8.02 6.10 5.78
CA LEU A 140 7.83 7.43 6.34
C LEU A 140 7.12 7.31 7.68
N GLN A 141 7.81 7.67 8.76
CA GLN A 141 7.24 7.71 10.09
C GLN A 141 6.48 9.04 10.26
N HIS A 142 5.23 8.97 10.66
CA HIS A 142 4.38 10.16 10.81
C HIS A 142 4.96 11.18 11.79
N GLU A 143 5.53 10.71 12.89
CA GLU A 143 6.16 11.53 13.91
C GLU A 143 7.36 12.28 13.35
N ASP A 144 8.21 11.62 12.53
CA ASP A 144 9.34 12.27 11.86
C ASP A 144 8.88 13.36 10.88
N VAL A 145 7.73 13.14 10.21
CA VAL A 145 7.15 14.15 9.32
C VAL A 145 6.65 15.37 10.10
N LEU A 146 6.11 15.17 11.31
CA LEU A 146 5.70 16.29 12.18
C LEU A 146 6.90 17.08 12.71
N ASP A 147 8.01 16.41 13.01
CA ASP A 147 9.21 17.01 13.55
C ASP A 147 10.04 17.73 12.45
N ASP A 148 10.08 17.18 11.23
CA ASP A 148 10.84 17.70 10.08
C ASP A 148 10.05 17.53 8.77
N LEU A 149 9.02 18.34 8.60
CA LEU A 149 8.14 18.30 7.42
C LEU A 149 8.92 18.48 6.11
N GLU A 150 9.80 19.47 6.03
CA GLU A 150 10.53 19.76 4.80
C GLU A 150 11.51 18.62 4.46
N GLY A 151 12.33 18.18 5.41
CA GLY A 151 13.28 17.09 5.19
C GLY A 151 12.63 15.80 4.76
N GLN A 152 11.51 15.39 5.41
CA GLN A 152 10.78 14.19 5.04
C GLN A 152 10.05 14.34 3.69
N THR A 153 9.55 15.53 3.36
CA THR A 153 8.97 15.80 2.04
C THR A 153 10.03 15.69 0.94
N ARG A 154 11.20 16.30 1.12
CA ARG A 154 12.33 16.17 0.17
C ARG A 154 12.74 14.71 -0.01
N ARG A 155 12.93 13.98 1.09
CA ARG A 155 13.26 12.54 1.07
C ARG A 155 12.23 11.72 0.29
N MET A 156 10.94 12.01 0.47
CA MET A 156 9.86 11.35 -0.27
C MET A 156 9.92 11.68 -1.76
N LEU A 157 10.08 12.95 -2.12
CA LEU A 157 10.13 13.39 -3.51
C LEU A 157 11.38 12.85 -4.24
N ASP A 158 12.52 12.80 -3.57
CA ASP A 158 13.73 12.16 -4.09
C ASP A 158 13.52 10.69 -4.41
N TYR A 159 12.88 9.95 -3.50
CA TYR A 159 12.51 8.54 -3.73
C TYR A 159 11.55 8.38 -4.92
N LEU A 160 10.61 9.29 -5.07
CA LEU A 160 9.66 9.31 -6.18
C LEU A 160 10.28 9.75 -7.51
N GLY A 161 11.44 10.42 -7.47
CA GLY A 161 12.06 11.06 -8.63
C GLY A 161 11.31 12.31 -9.09
N LEU A 162 10.68 13.02 -8.15
CA LEU A 162 9.92 14.25 -8.40
C LEU A 162 10.68 15.48 -7.86
N PRO A 163 10.58 16.64 -8.55
CA PRO A 163 11.15 17.86 -8.04
C PRO A 163 10.45 18.32 -6.76
N PHE A 164 11.20 18.97 -5.88
CA PHE A 164 10.62 19.65 -4.73
C PHE A 164 9.99 20.98 -5.18
N GLU A 165 8.79 21.25 -4.68
CA GLU A 165 8.06 22.49 -4.84
C GLU A 165 7.62 23.00 -3.47
N GLU A 166 7.74 24.31 -3.22
CA GLU A 166 7.40 24.91 -1.91
C GLU A 166 5.94 24.66 -1.52
N GLN A 167 5.04 24.62 -2.50
CA GLN A 167 3.62 24.28 -2.27
C GLN A 167 3.40 22.92 -1.61
N CYS A 168 4.38 22.00 -1.67
CA CYS A 168 4.29 20.74 -0.94
C CYS A 168 4.27 20.91 0.58
N LEU A 169 4.68 22.07 1.10
CA LEU A 169 4.65 22.40 2.52
C LEU A 169 3.39 23.20 2.93
N GLU A 170 2.65 23.72 1.95
CA GLU A 170 1.45 24.56 2.13
C GLU A 170 0.18 23.74 1.83
N PHE A 171 -0.11 22.73 2.65
CA PHE A 171 -1.22 21.80 2.43
C PHE A 171 -2.49 22.10 3.25
N HIS A 172 -2.70 23.35 3.64
CA HIS A 172 -3.83 23.80 4.46
C HIS A 172 -5.06 24.14 3.63
#